data_50136a2ba055be290259bab6c7e43173
#
_entry.id   50136a2ba055be290259bab6c7e43173
#
_cell.length_a   1.000
_cell.length_b   1.000
_cell.length_c   1.000
_cell.angle_alpha   90.00
_cell.angle_beta   90.00
_cell.angle_gamma   90.00
#
_symmetry.space_group_name_H-M   'P 1'
#
loop_
_entity.id
_entity.type
_entity.pdbx_description
1 polymer ?
#
loop_
_entity_poly.entity_id
_entity_poly.type
_entity_poly.pdbx_seq_one_letter_code
_entity_poly.pdbx_strand_id
1 'polypeptide(L)'
;MTTLALARSWRPKTFPELLGQDHVVKALTHALDQGRLHHAWLFTGTRGVGKTTIARILAKALNCIGPDGQGKMTSQPCGKCAACLEIDAGRYVDYIEMDAASNRGVDEMAQLLEKASYAPSNGRFKVYMIDEVHMLTNHAFNAMLKTLEEPPEHVKFILATTDPQKIPVTILSRCLQFNLKQMPVPLIVEHLQTVLAAEKVESEIGALRVLAKAAQGSMRDALSLTDQAIAYAAGTVTQESVRNMLGTLDDAYLIQVLDALANKDGAALVAVAQEMGERSMSFSLALQDLASLVQKIASAQVVPESVLDDWPEAVEIRRLASVFSKEEAQLFYQIAITSRPDLSLAPDEQTGFSMALLRMLAFRPGSAGSGSNQTAGSGSNAATSTVASTPASKANASKPAANPTSAKPAVSSAAAATPAAAPKAATSSATSAATSAVPATASSSDRPDWHSLMRALPVRGLVQQLAHQTELQDWVDSPQ
;
A
#
# COMPACT_ATOMS: atom_id res chain seq x y z
N MET A 1 31.85 -18.93 0.83
CA MET A 1 31.24 -18.13 1.90
C MET A 1 29.84 -17.75 1.44
N THR A 2 28.79 -18.16 2.13
CA THR A 2 27.45 -17.71 1.81
C THR A 2 27.36 -16.25 2.20
N THR A 3 27.41 -15.35 1.22
CA THR A 3 27.21 -13.91 1.43
C THR A 3 25.78 -13.69 1.90
N LEU A 4 25.64 -13.32 3.16
CA LEU A 4 24.33 -12.99 3.74
C LEU A 4 23.91 -11.65 3.12
N ALA A 5 22.64 -11.54 2.70
CA ALA A 5 22.10 -10.28 2.16
C ALA A 5 22.34 -9.10 3.13
N LEU A 6 22.73 -7.93 2.62
CA LEU A 6 23.04 -6.73 3.40
C LEU A 6 21.90 -6.35 4.34
N ALA A 7 20.67 -6.43 3.88
CA ALA A 7 19.49 -6.17 4.71
C ALA A 7 19.37 -7.06 5.95
N ARG A 8 20.07 -8.19 6.00
CA ARG A 8 20.12 -9.10 7.14
C ARG A 8 21.37 -8.92 7.97
N SER A 9 22.54 -8.76 7.35
CA SER A 9 23.83 -8.57 8.02
C SER A 9 23.90 -7.23 8.76
N TRP A 10 23.36 -6.17 8.16
CA TRP A 10 23.32 -4.81 8.68
C TRP A 10 22.04 -4.47 9.46
N ARG A 11 21.28 -5.49 9.87
CA ARG A 11 20.12 -5.24 10.73
C ARG A 11 20.59 -4.71 12.09
N PRO A 12 20.07 -3.54 12.55
CA PRO A 12 20.40 -2.99 13.87
C PRO A 12 20.18 -3.99 15.01
N LYS A 13 21.12 -4.07 15.92
CA LYS A 13 21.10 -4.99 17.06
C LYS A 13 20.83 -4.29 18.37
N THR A 14 20.99 -2.98 18.43
CA THR A 14 20.81 -2.13 19.62
C THR A 14 19.94 -0.92 19.27
N PHE A 15 19.34 -0.28 20.29
CA PHE A 15 18.54 0.93 20.09
C PHE A 15 19.31 2.11 19.47
N PRO A 16 20.56 2.40 19.85
CA PRO A 16 21.33 3.48 19.24
C PRO A 16 21.65 3.30 17.75
N GLU A 17 21.65 2.06 17.25
CA GLU A 17 21.85 1.77 15.82
C GLU A 17 20.60 2.02 14.97
N LEU A 18 19.44 2.28 15.58
CA LEU A 18 18.19 2.54 14.89
C LEU A 18 18.17 3.97 14.38
N LEU A 19 18.33 4.13 13.08
CA LEU A 19 18.35 5.44 12.43
C LEU A 19 16.92 5.98 12.25
N GLY A 20 16.76 7.30 12.46
CA GLY A 20 15.53 8.03 12.17
C GLY A 20 14.34 7.74 13.07
N GLN A 21 14.51 6.95 14.17
CA GLN A 21 13.45 6.57 15.11
C GLN A 21 13.69 7.07 16.53
N ASP A 22 14.39 8.19 16.72
CA ASP A 22 14.82 8.71 18.02
C ASP A 22 13.68 8.85 19.03
N HIS A 23 12.49 9.26 18.57
CA HIS A 23 11.31 9.43 19.41
C HIS A 23 10.83 8.11 20.02
N VAL A 24 10.87 7.02 19.25
CA VAL A 24 10.50 5.67 19.73
C VAL A 24 11.58 5.13 20.64
N VAL A 25 12.84 5.27 20.24
CA VAL A 25 14.01 4.86 21.02
C VAL A 25 13.99 5.50 22.40
N LYS A 26 13.83 6.83 22.48
CA LYS A 26 13.74 7.56 23.77
C LYS A 26 12.61 7.05 24.66
N ALA A 27 11.42 6.83 24.09
CA ALA A 27 10.29 6.37 24.86
C ALA A 27 10.48 4.95 25.40
N LEU A 28 11.01 4.04 24.57
CA LEU A 28 11.26 2.66 24.98
C LEU A 28 12.40 2.54 25.99
N THR A 29 13.49 3.27 25.82
CA THR A 29 14.61 3.28 26.79
C THR A 29 14.16 3.83 28.14
N HIS A 30 13.40 4.92 28.18
CA HIS A 30 12.83 5.43 29.43
C HIS A 30 11.90 4.43 30.11
N ALA A 31 11.03 3.76 29.37
CA ALA A 31 10.12 2.76 29.91
C ALA A 31 10.89 1.55 30.51
N LEU A 32 11.95 1.11 29.83
CA LEU A 32 12.82 0.03 30.29
C LEU A 32 13.61 0.42 31.56
N ASP A 33 14.20 1.61 31.57
CA ASP A 33 15.02 2.09 32.70
C ASP A 33 14.18 2.37 33.96
N GLN A 34 12.93 2.80 33.77
CA GLN A 34 11.99 3.02 34.89
C GLN A 34 11.24 1.77 35.32
N GLY A 35 11.37 0.65 34.60
CA GLY A 35 10.63 -0.58 34.89
C GLY A 35 9.11 -0.46 34.60
N ARG A 36 8.68 0.58 33.90
CA ARG A 36 7.27 0.85 33.56
C ARG A 36 6.93 0.26 32.19
N LEU A 37 6.75 -1.05 32.14
CA LEU A 37 6.48 -1.76 30.90
C LEU A 37 4.99 -1.96 30.69
N HIS A 38 4.53 -1.55 29.54
CA HIS A 38 3.21 -1.95 29.06
C HIS A 38 3.20 -3.45 28.71
N HIS A 39 2.03 -4.07 28.64
CA HIS A 39 1.89 -5.48 28.25
C HIS A 39 1.82 -5.66 26.73
N ALA A 40 1.40 -4.63 25.98
CA ALA A 40 1.27 -4.66 24.53
C ALA A 40 1.75 -3.37 23.88
N TRP A 41 2.56 -3.50 22.82
CA TRP A 41 3.02 -2.41 21.95
C TRP A 41 2.50 -2.62 20.54
N LEU A 42 2.13 -1.53 19.88
CA LEU A 42 1.76 -1.53 18.47
C LEU A 42 2.71 -0.60 17.71
N PHE A 43 3.51 -1.17 16.81
CA PHE A 43 4.37 -0.43 15.90
C PHE A 43 3.69 -0.26 14.56
N THR A 44 3.41 0.98 14.15
CA THR A 44 2.82 1.33 12.87
C THR A 44 3.86 1.98 11.95
N GLY A 45 3.67 1.90 10.65
CA GLY A 45 4.56 2.52 9.66
C GLY A 45 4.74 1.66 8.42
N THR A 46 5.28 2.26 7.36
CA THR A 46 5.48 1.60 6.07
C THR A 46 6.42 0.38 6.18
N ARG A 47 6.45 -0.44 5.13
CA ARG A 47 7.33 -1.60 5.07
C ARG A 47 8.81 -1.16 5.16
N GLY A 48 9.64 -1.95 5.83
CA GLY A 48 11.10 -1.76 5.85
C GLY A 48 11.63 -0.63 6.75
N VAL A 49 10.78 0.06 7.53
CA VAL A 49 11.19 1.16 8.44
C VAL A 49 11.74 0.68 9.79
N GLY A 50 11.76 -0.65 10.05
CA GLY A 50 12.38 -1.22 11.25
C GLY A 50 11.42 -1.79 12.30
N LYS A 51 10.12 -1.99 12.02
CA LYS A 51 9.13 -2.55 12.97
C LYS A 51 9.60 -3.85 13.63
N THR A 52 9.93 -4.86 12.84
CA THR A 52 10.40 -6.17 13.31
C THR A 52 11.78 -6.07 13.98
N THR A 53 12.62 -5.11 13.56
CA THR A 53 13.93 -4.84 14.17
C THR A 53 13.77 -4.32 15.60
N ILE A 54 12.93 -3.30 15.80
CA ILE A 54 12.61 -2.76 17.13
C ILE A 54 12.04 -3.86 18.04
N ALA A 55 11.15 -4.71 17.51
CA ALA A 55 10.58 -5.82 18.24
C ALA A 55 11.65 -6.78 18.79
N ARG A 56 12.63 -7.15 17.97
CA ARG A 56 13.75 -8.01 18.37
C ARG A 56 14.66 -7.33 19.41
N ILE A 57 14.97 -6.04 19.22
CA ILE A 57 15.77 -5.29 20.18
C ILE A 57 15.03 -5.20 21.52
N LEU A 58 13.71 -4.94 21.50
CA LEU A 58 12.89 -4.91 22.72
C LEU A 58 12.84 -6.27 23.40
N ALA A 59 12.68 -7.38 22.66
CA ALA A 59 12.73 -8.72 23.19
C ALA A 59 14.08 -9.04 23.87
N LYS A 60 15.20 -8.60 23.26
CA LYS A 60 16.53 -8.70 23.87
C LYS A 60 16.64 -7.84 25.12
N ALA A 61 16.15 -6.62 25.11
CA ALA A 61 16.16 -5.71 26.26
C ALA A 61 15.40 -6.30 27.46
N LEU A 62 14.27 -6.96 27.20
CA LEU A 62 13.44 -7.63 28.21
C LEU A 62 14.11 -8.89 28.81
N ASN A 63 14.80 -9.68 27.99
CA ASN A 63 15.31 -11.00 28.36
C ASN A 63 16.83 -11.07 28.49
N CYS A 64 17.57 -9.99 28.29
CA CYS A 64 19.03 -9.97 28.41
C CYS A 64 19.46 -10.32 29.83
N ILE A 65 20.32 -11.34 29.96
CA ILE A 65 20.86 -11.80 31.22
C ILE A 65 22.28 -11.27 31.50
N GLY A 66 22.78 -10.36 30.66
CA GLY A 66 24.16 -9.87 30.76
C GLY A 66 25.20 -10.91 30.34
N PRO A 67 26.46 -10.50 30.16
CA PRO A 67 27.54 -11.44 29.82
C PRO A 67 27.88 -12.40 30.96
N ASP A 68 27.56 -12.04 32.19
CA ASP A 68 27.78 -12.77 33.43
C ASP A 68 26.60 -13.64 33.87
N GLY A 69 25.48 -13.59 33.14
CA GLY A 69 24.26 -14.32 33.48
C GLY A 69 23.44 -13.73 34.63
N GLN A 70 23.87 -12.61 35.25
CA GLN A 70 23.22 -11.94 36.39
C GLN A 70 22.48 -10.66 35.99
N GLY A 71 22.47 -10.34 34.68
CA GLY A 71 21.88 -9.11 34.17
C GLY A 71 20.38 -9.02 34.40
N LYS A 72 19.89 -7.78 34.54
CA LYS A 72 18.47 -7.46 34.66
C LYS A 72 17.95 -6.92 33.28
N MET A 73 16.66 -6.66 33.20
CA MET A 73 16.08 -5.90 32.11
C MET A 73 16.85 -4.59 31.89
N THR A 74 17.15 -4.25 30.65
CA THR A 74 18.04 -3.13 30.32
C THR A 74 17.67 -2.49 29.00
N SER A 75 17.86 -1.18 28.89
CA SER A 75 17.77 -0.46 27.62
C SER A 75 18.96 -0.77 26.67
N GLN A 76 20.03 -1.39 27.20
CA GLN A 76 21.24 -1.73 26.45
C GLN A 76 21.50 -3.24 26.48
N PRO A 77 20.86 -4.05 25.62
CA PRO A 77 21.09 -5.48 25.55
C PRO A 77 22.56 -5.78 25.20
N CYS A 78 23.18 -6.74 25.91
CA CYS A 78 24.61 -6.99 25.79
C CYS A 78 25.04 -7.59 24.44
N GLY A 79 24.13 -8.19 23.67
CA GLY A 79 24.43 -8.82 22.37
C GLY A 79 25.28 -10.09 22.43
N LYS A 80 25.71 -10.54 23.63
CA LYS A 80 26.67 -11.66 23.81
C LYS A 80 26.10 -12.82 24.61
N CYS A 81 25.10 -12.62 25.46
CA CYS A 81 24.48 -13.68 26.22
C CYS A 81 23.62 -14.61 25.35
N ALA A 82 23.32 -15.81 25.85
CA ALA A 82 22.53 -16.81 25.14
C ALA A 82 21.19 -16.23 24.61
N ALA A 83 20.44 -15.53 25.48
CA ALA A 83 19.18 -14.90 25.08
C ALA A 83 19.35 -13.92 23.91
N CYS A 84 20.37 -13.04 23.94
CA CYS A 84 20.61 -12.09 22.85
C CYS A 84 20.97 -12.79 21.54
N LEU A 85 21.87 -13.78 21.59
CA LEU A 85 22.33 -14.51 20.39
C LEU A 85 21.21 -15.35 19.78
N GLU A 86 20.42 -16.03 20.61
CA GLU A 86 19.31 -16.86 20.15
C GLU A 86 18.16 -16.05 19.58
N ILE A 87 17.85 -14.87 20.16
CA ILE A 87 16.85 -13.94 19.59
C ILE A 87 17.32 -13.41 18.23
N ASP A 88 18.59 -13.02 18.10
CA ASP A 88 19.14 -12.58 16.80
C ASP A 88 19.14 -13.71 15.76
N ALA A 89 19.36 -14.95 16.19
CA ALA A 89 19.27 -16.14 15.35
C ALA A 89 17.83 -16.60 15.08
N GLY A 90 16.82 -16.04 15.79
CA GLY A 90 15.40 -16.43 15.66
C GLY A 90 15.09 -17.82 16.24
N ARG A 91 15.83 -18.26 17.27
CA ARG A 91 15.72 -19.60 17.89
C ARG A 91 15.40 -19.56 19.39
N TYR A 92 15.19 -18.37 19.95
CA TYR A 92 14.88 -18.24 21.37
C TYR A 92 13.45 -18.71 21.66
N VAL A 93 13.31 -19.67 22.59
CA VAL A 93 12.03 -20.35 22.86
C VAL A 93 10.94 -19.39 23.37
N ASP A 94 11.32 -18.38 24.17
CA ASP A 94 10.40 -17.41 24.74
C ASP A 94 10.22 -16.14 23.87
N TYR A 95 10.76 -16.13 22.64
CA TYR A 95 10.48 -15.12 21.62
C TYR A 95 9.87 -15.78 20.37
N ILE A 96 8.59 -15.57 20.18
CA ILE A 96 7.83 -16.16 19.11
C ILE A 96 7.48 -15.08 18.12
N GLU A 97 7.96 -15.20 16.88
CA GLU A 97 7.68 -14.30 15.77
C GLU A 97 6.69 -14.98 14.83
N MET A 98 5.53 -14.39 14.66
CA MET A 98 4.45 -14.88 13.80
C MET A 98 4.11 -13.83 12.76
N ASP A 99 4.04 -14.23 11.49
CA ASP A 99 3.50 -13.42 10.40
C ASP A 99 1.99 -13.71 10.27
N ALA A 100 1.17 -12.68 10.51
CA ALA A 100 -0.27 -12.78 10.40
C ALA A 100 -0.76 -12.97 8.95
N ALA A 101 0.06 -12.66 7.95
CA ALA A 101 -0.29 -12.93 6.55
C ALA A 101 -0.35 -14.44 6.26
N SER A 102 0.55 -15.20 6.90
CA SER A 102 0.62 -16.67 6.79
C SER A 102 -0.27 -17.39 7.80
N ASN A 103 -0.54 -16.78 8.98
CA ASN A 103 -1.25 -17.36 10.11
C ASN A 103 -2.44 -16.48 10.51
N ARG A 104 -3.47 -16.42 9.65
CA ARG A 104 -4.62 -15.50 9.81
C ARG A 104 -5.74 -16.06 10.67
N GLY A 105 -5.72 -17.36 10.94
CA GLY A 105 -6.84 -18.11 11.50
C GLY A 105 -7.05 -17.89 12.98
N VAL A 106 -8.21 -18.27 13.45
CA VAL A 106 -8.57 -18.30 14.87
C VAL A 106 -7.80 -19.42 15.59
N ASP A 107 -7.62 -20.55 14.93
CA ASP A 107 -7.02 -21.74 15.55
C ASP A 107 -5.54 -21.52 15.85
N GLU A 108 -4.79 -20.90 14.92
CA GLU A 108 -3.39 -20.54 15.13
C GLU A 108 -3.25 -19.53 16.27
N MET A 109 -4.15 -18.54 16.30
CA MET A 109 -4.17 -17.53 17.36
C MET A 109 -4.55 -18.16 18.72
N ALA A 110 -5.54 -19.05 18.75
CA ALA A 110 -5.94 -19.74 19.97
C ALA A 110 -4.81 -20.60 20.55
N GLN A 111 -4.09 -21.33 19.69
CA GLN A 111 -2.91 -22.10 20.10
C GLN A 111 -1.78 -21.20 20.65
N LEU A 112 -1.57 -20.04 20.04
CA LEU A 112 -0.59 -19.07 20.50
C LEU A 112 -0.96 -18.53 21.90
N LEU A 113 -2.22 -18.17 22.10
CA LEU A 113 -2.75 -17.66 23.36
C LEU A 113 -2.77 -18.73 24.47
N GLU A 114 -3.07 -19.97 24.13
CA GLU A 114 -2.96 -21.11 25.07
C GLU A 114 -1.52 -21.25 25.57
N LYS A 115 -0.55 -21.22 24.65
CA LYS A 115 0.88 -21.25 25.01
C LYS A 115 1.31 -20.03 25.84
N ALA A 116 0.63 -18.88 25.67
CA ALA A 116 0.91 -17.67 26.44
C ALA A 116 0.56 -17.80 27.92
N SER A 117 -0.37 -18.68 28.28
CA SER A 117 -0.77 -18.92 29.67
C SER A 117 0.33 -19.59 30.51
N TYR A 118 1.25 -20.31 29.87
CA TYR A 118 2.33 -20.99 30.56
C TYR A 118 3.52 -20.06 30.83
N ALA A 119 4.19 -20.25 31.96
CA ALA A 119 5.40 -19.50 32.30
C ALA A 119 6.49 -19.61 31.21
N PRO A 120 7.39 -18.62 31.09
CA PRO A 120 8.53 -18.70 30.19
C PRO A 120 9.47 -19.85 30.60
N SER A 121 10.13 -20.46 29.62
CA SER A 121 11.04 -21.58 29.83
C SER A 121 12.43 -21.13 30.32
N ASN A 122 12.99 -20.10 29.63
CA ASN A 122 14.36 -19.64 29.88
C ASN A 122 14.41 -18.13 30.15
N GLY A 123 13.42 -17.39 29.69
CA GLY A 123 13.38 -15.92 29.79
C GLY A 123 12.68 -15.40 31.03
N ARG A 124 12.75 -14.10 31.22
CA ARG A 124 11.91 -13.37 32.18
C ARG A 124 10.51 -13.14 31.64
N PHE A 125 10.44 -12.86 30.33
CA PHE A 125 9.22 -12.58 29.62
C PHE A 125 9.09 -13.47 28.40
N LYS A 126 7.87 -13.92 28.16
CA LYS A 126 7.48 -14.56 26.92
C LYS A 126 6.97 -13.47 25.97
N VAL A 127 7.67 -13.26 24.88
CA VAL A 127 7.42 -12.16 23.94
C VAL A 127 6.84 -12.71 22.66
N TYR A 128 5.66 -12.23 22.30
CA TYR A 128 4.97 -12.58 21.06
C TYR A 128 5.02 -11.40 20.09
N MET A 129 5.74 -11.56 19.00
CA MET A 129 5.78 -10.62 17.89
C MET A 129 4.82 -11.09 16.80
N ILE A 130 3.79 -10.28 16.51
CA ILE A 130 2.83 -10.52 15.43
C ILE A 130 3.05 -9.45 14.38
N ASP A 131 3.64 -9.87 13.24
CA ASP A 131 3.88 -8.97 12.11
C ASP A 131 2.66 -8.92 11.19
N GLU A 132 2.45 -7.78 10.54
CA GLU A 132 1.31 -7.47 9.68
C GLU A 132 -0.05 -7.85 10.31
N VAL A 133 -0.21 -7.49 11.58
CA VAL A 133 -1.36 -7.88 12.41
C VAL A 133 -2.71 -7.53 11.80
N HIS A 134 -2.79 -6.54 10.90
CA HIS A 134 -3.99 -6.16 10.17
C HIS A 134 -4.50 -7.26 9.22
N MET A 135 -3.71 -8.31 8.98
CA MET A 135 -4.11 -9.47 8.17
C MET A 135 -4.88 -10.53 8.96
N LEU A 136 -4.96 -10.40 10.29
CA LEU A 136 -5.76 -11.29 11.13
C LEU A 136 -7.26 -11.17 10.82
N THR A 137 -7.98 -12.28 10.99
CA THR A 137 -9.44 -12.26 10.93
C THR A 137 -10.05 -11.58 12.16
N ASN A 138 -11.27 -11.06 12.04
CA ASN A 138 -11.99 -10.46 13.16
C ASN A 138 -12.16 -11.44 14.35
N HIS A 139 -12.30 -12.73 14.07
CA HIS A 139 -12.38 -13.76 15.09
C HIS A 139 -11.05 -13.95 15.83
N ALA A 140 -9.92 -13.88 15.12
CA ALA A 140 -8.59 -13.93 15.73
C ALA A 140 -8.33 -12.70 16.61
N PHE A 141 -8.73 -11.50 16.18
CA PHE A 141 -8.69 -10.30 17.01
C PHE A 141 -9.51 -10.46 18.30
N ASN A 142 -10.74 -10.97 18.19
CA ASN A 142 -11.60 -11.19 19.34
C ASN A 142 -11.00 -12.20 20.34
N ALA A 143 -10.34 -13.24 19.86
CA ALA A 143 -9.65 -14.19 20.71
C ALA A 143 -8.53 -13.53 21.53
N MET A 144 -7.81 -12.54 20.95
CA MET A 144 -6.75 -11.80 21.65
C MET A 144 -7.28 -10.85 22.73
N LEU A 145 -8.51 -10.33 22.62
CA LEU A 145 -9.02 -9.28 23.50
C LEU A 145 -8.93 -9.67 24.97
N LYS A 146 -9.35 -10.88 25.32
CA LYS A 146 -9.32 -11.36 26.72
C LYS A 146 -7.91 -11.32 27.30
N THR A 147 -6.92 -11.77 26.54
CA THR A 147 -5.53 -11.80 27.00
C THR A 147 -4.89 -10.40 27.01
N LEU A 148 -5.36 -9.48 26.16
CA LEU A 148 -4.92 -8.08 26.20
C LEU A 148 -5.58 -7.28 27.33
N GLU A 149 -6.77 -7.68 27.79
CA GLU A 149 -7.45 -7.07 28.95
C GLU A 149 -6.85 -7.53 30.27
N GLU A 150 -6.60 -8.83 30.39
CA GLU A 150 -6.05 -9.47 31.57
C GLU A 150 -4.76 -10.23 31.21
N PRO A 151 -3.68 -9.51 30.87
CA PRO A 151 -2.45 -10.15 30.42
C PRO A 151 -1.72 -10.81 31.58
N PRO A 152 -1.21 -12.06 31.40
CA PRO A 152 -0.28 -12.64 32.37
C PRO A 152 0.96 -11.73 32.51
N GLU A 153 1.48 -11.54 33.72
CA GLU A 153 2.60 -10.62 33.99
C GLU A 153 3.84 -10.91 33.15
N HIS A 154 4.09 -12.20 32.90
CA HIS A 154 5.23 -12.67 32.12
C HIS A 154 5.05 -12.58 30.60
N VAL A 155 3.88 -12.18 30.10
CA VAL A 155 3.61 -12.10 28.66
C VAL A 155 3.73 -10.66 28.16
N LYS A 156 4.37 -10.50 27.00
CA LYS A 156 4.50 -9.22 26.30
C LYS A 156 4.13 -9.40 24.84
N PHE A 157 3.20 -8.59 24.36
CA PHE A 157 2.79 -8.56 22.95
C PHE A 157 3.44 -7.41 22.22
N ILE A 158 3.97 -7.68 21.05
CA ILE A 158 4.50 -6.69 20.12
C ILE A 158 3.76 -6.89 18.80
N LEU A 159 2.89 -5.96 18.47
CA LEU A 159 2.10 -5.97 17.23
C LEU A 159 2.76 -5.03 16.23
N ALA A 160 2.85 -5.43 14.98
CA ALA A 160 3.35 -4.57 13.92
C ALA A 160 2.35 -4.53 12.74
N THR A 161 2.20 -3.38 12.13
CA THR A 161 1.31 -3.21 10.99
C THR A 161 1.81 -2.14 10.03
N THR A 162 1.52 -2.33 8.75
CA THR A 162 1.63 -1.29 7.73
C THR A 162 0.35 -0.48 7.57
N ASP A 163 -0.80 -1.02 8.02
CA ASP A 163 -2.11 -0.38 7.89
C ASP A 163 -2.83 -0.36 9.26
N PRO A 164 -2.68 0.72 10.05
CA PRO A 164 -3.34 0.83 11.35
C PRO A 164 -4.85 1.00 11.25
N GLN A 165 -5.39 1.45 10.09
CA GLN A 165 -6.82 1.70 9.92
C GLN A 165 -7.65 0.40 9.91
N LYS A 166 -7.03 -0.72 9.54
CA LYS A 166 -7.68 -2.03 9.55
C LYS A 166 -7.72 -2.72 10.91
N ILE A 167 -7.08 -2.12 11.92
CA ILE A 167 -7.05 -2.72 13.27
C ILE A 167 -8.28 -2.23 14.06
N PRO A 168 -9.03 -3.14 14.72
CA PRO A 168 -10.16 -2.76 15.55
C PRO A 168 -9.76 -1.80 16.68
N VAL A 169 -10.60 -0.78 16.93
CA VAL A 169 -10.37 0.23 17.98
C VAL A 169 -10.23 -0.43 19.36
N THR A 170 -10.89 -1.55 19.58
CA THR A 170 -10.80 -2.35 20.81
C THR A 170 -9.39 -2.87 21.10
N ILE A 171 -8.60 -3.20 20.06
CA ILE A 171 -7.18 -3.56 20.18
C ILE A 171 -6.33 -2.32 20.36
N LEU A 172 -6.59 -1.27 19.55
CA LEU A 172 -5.81 -0.01 19.59
C LEU A 172 -5.82 0.62 21.00
N SER A 173 -6.97 0.58 21.69
CA SER A 173 -7.14 1.15 23.05
C SER A 173 -6.35 0.41 24.15
N ARG A 174 -5.89 -0.83 23.87
CA ARG A 174 -5.16 -1.69 24.81
C ARG A 174 -3.67 -1.78 24.53
N CYS A 175 -3.21 -1.11 23.47
CA CYS A 175 -1.81 -1.13 23.06
C CYS A 175 -1.18 0.26 23.17
N LEU A 176 0.08 0.30 23.58
CA LEU A 176 0.89 1.50 23.48
C LEU A 176 1.36 1.65 22.02
N GLN A 177 0.90 2.71 21.34
CA GLN A 177 1.10 2.90 19.93
C GLN A 177 2.34 3.74 19.63
N PHE A 178 3.16 3.27 18.68
CA PHE A 178 4.33 3.97 18.16
C PHE A 178 4.28 4.01 16.64
N ASN A 179 4.32 5.22 16.10
CA ASN A 179 4.39 5.43 14.66
C ASN A 179 5.85 5.60 14.22
N LEU A 180 6.35 4.66 13.41
CA LEU A 180 7.68 4.71 12.82
C LEU A 180 7.64 5.56 11.55
N LYS A 181 8.59 6.48 11.46
CA LYS A 181 8.71 7.40 10.33
C LYS A 181 9.48 6.77 9.17
N GLN A 182 9.17 7.19 7.97
CA GLN A 182 10.01 6.92 6.80
C GLN A 182 11.35 7.65 6.97
N MET A 183 12.41 7.03 6.48
CA MET A 183 13.74 7.63 6.56
C MET A 183 13.92 8.65 5.43
N PRO A 184 14.42 9.84 5.75
CA PRO A 184 14.75 10.83 4.73
C PRO A 184 15.93 10.35 3.86
N VAL A 185 15.90 10.74 2.58
CA VAL A 185 16.92 10.34 1.59
C VAL A 185 18.36 10.61 2.06
N PRO A 186 18.71 11.79 2.64
CA PRO A 186 20.07 12.05 3.12
C PRO A 186 20.56 11.02 4.15
N LEU A 187 19.69 10.63 5.10
CA LEU A 187 20.04 9.66 6.14
C LEU A 187 20.27 8.25 5.55
N ILE A 188 19.49 7.87 4.54
CA ILE A 188 19.69 6.59 3.81
C ILE A 188 21.03 6.63 3.09
N VAL A 189 21.36 7.72 2.40
CA VAL A 189 22.63 7.86 1.66
C VAL A 189 23.82 7.75 2.62
N GLU A 190 23.80 8.44 3.76
CA GLU A 190 24.86 8.37 4.78
C GLU A 190 25.07 6.94 5.30
N HIS A 191 23.95 6.24 5.56
CA HIS A 191 24.03 4.86 6.01
C HIS A 191 24.57 3.92 4.93
N LEU A 192 24.13 4.07 3.68
CA LEU A 192 24.64 3.28 2.56
C LEU A 192 26.14 3.51 2.33
N GLN A 193 26.62 4.75 2.48
CA GLN A 193 28.06 5.05 2.43
C GLN A 193 28.82 4.26 3.51
N THR A 194 28.31 4.26 4.74
CA THR A 194 28.92 3.53 5.86
C THR A 194 28.96 2.02 5.58
N VAL A 195 27.87 1.46 5.06
CA VAL A 195 27.74 0.05 4.73
C VAL A 195 28.73 -0.34 3.62
N LEU A 196 28.74 0.39 2.50
CA LEU A 196 29.62 0.08 1.35
C LEU A 196 31.10 0.27 1.69
N ALA A 197 31.45 1.28 2.49
CA ALA A 197 32.80 1.44 2.99
C ALA A 197 33.26 0.24 3.84
N ALA A 198 32.38 -0.30 4.69
CA ALA A 198 32.68 -1.50 5.49
C ALA A 198 32.79 -2.77 4.63
N GLU A 199 31.96 -2.90 3.59
CA GLU A 199 32.02 -4.02 2.62
C GLU A 199 33.13 -3.82 1.57
N LYS A 200 33.86 -2.70 1.61
CA LYS A 200 34.96 -2.35 0.68
C LYS A 200 34.52 -2.27 -0.79
N VAL A 201 33.33 -1.76 -1.01
CA VAL A 201 32.76 -1.51 -2.34
C VAL A 201 32.85 0.00 -2.64
N GLU A 202 33.48 0.34 -3.75
CA GLU A 202 33.53 1.71 -4.23
C GLU A 202 32.16 2.13 -4.79
N SER A 203 31.73 3.35 -4.49
CA SER A 203 30.45 3.86 -4.93
C SER A 203 30.44 5.36 -5.15
N GLU A 204 29.68 5.80 -6.13
CA GLU A 204 29.41 7.21 -6.39
C GLU A 204 28.26 7.71 -5.50
N ILE A 205 28.37 8.93 -4.98
CA ILE A 205 27.29 9.56 -4.20
C ILE A 205 26.00 9.68 -5.03
N GLY A 206 26.12 9.93 -6.34
CA GLY A 206 25.00 9.95 -7.28
C GLY A 206 24.23 8.63 -7.31
N ALA A 207 24.95 7.49 -7.35
CA ALA A 207 24.37 6.15 -7.29
C ALA A 207 23.56 5.94 -6.00
N LEU A 208 24.13 6.34 -4.85
CA LEU A 208 23.46 6.18 -3.55
C LEU A 208 22.21 7.03 -3.43
N ARG A 209 22.19 8.23 -4.02
CA ARG A 209 20.99 9.07 -4.07
C ARG A 209 19.89 8.43 -4.89
N VAL A 210 20.21 7.80 -6.03
CA VAL A 210 19.24 7.09 -6.85
C VAL A 210 18.67 5.88 -6.09
N LEU A 211 19.53 5.08 -5.44
CA LEU A 211 19.11 3.95 -4.60
C LEU A 211 18.21 4.41 -3.44
N ALA A 212 18.58 5.47 -2.74
CA ALA A 212 17.81 6.00 -1.62
C ALA A 212 16.45 6.57 -2.05
N LYS A 213 16.38 7.22 -3.23
CA LYS A 213 15.11 7.68 -3.84
C LYS A 213 14.21 6.49 -4.18
N ALA A 214 14.77 5.46 -4.82
CA ALA A 214 14.04 4.25 -5.20
C ALA A 214 13.50 3.45 -3.99
N ALA A 215 14.21 3.49 -2.86
CA ALA A 215 13.82 2.83 -1.62
C ALA A 215 12.62 3.48 -0.89
N GLN A 216 12.19 4.68 -1.28
CA GLN A 216 11.00 5.37 -0.75
C GLN A 216 10.94 5.41 0.79
N GLY A 217 12.08 5.65 1.45
CA GLY A 217 12.16 5.75 2.90
C GLY A 217 12.25 4.41 3.65
N SER A 218 12.38 3.29 2.94
CA SER A 218 12.58 1.95 3.49
C SER A 218 14.08 1.59 3.49
N MET A 219 14.68 1.47 4.68
CA MET A 219 16.09 1.05 4.79
C MET A 219 16.30 -0.40 4.33
N ARG A 220 15.33 -1.29 4.55
CA ARG A 220 15.41 -2.68 4.08
C ARG A 220 15.48 -2.75 2.57
N ASP A 221 14.64 -1.98 1.88
CA ASP A 221 14.60 -1.99 0.43
C ASP A 221 15.83 -1.27 -0.13
N ALA A 222 16.33 -0.20 0.52
CA ALA A 222 17.59 0.44 0.17
C ALA A 222 18.76 -0.54 0.20
N LEU A 223 18.91 -1.30 1.28
CA LEU A 223 19.97 -2.32 1.39
C LEU A 223 19.80 -3.47 0.38
N SER A 224 18.56 -3.88 0.10
CA SER A 224 18.28 -4.91 -0.90
C SER A 224 18.59 -4.46 -2.32
N LEU A 225 18.25 -3.20 -2.66
CA LEU A 225 18.62 -2.58 -3.93
C LEU A 225 20.15 -2.39 -4.05
N THR A 226 20.82 -2.09 -2.93
CA THR A 226 22.28 -1.98 -2.89
C THR A 226 22.95 -3.34 -3.15
N ASP A 227 22.45 -4.44 -2.59
CA ASP A 227 22.90 -5.79 -2.91
C ASP A 227 22.80 -6.10 -4.42
N GLN A 228 21.66 -5.73 -5.01
CA GLN A 228 21.45 -5.89 -6.46
C GLN A 228 22.42 -5.02 -7.27
N ALA A 229 22.65 -3.77 -6.82
CA ALA A 229 23.57 -2.86 -7.49
C ALA A 229 25.02 -3.36 -7.45
N ILE A 230 25.48 -3.93 -6.33
CA ILE A 230 26.79 -4.55 -6.20
C ILE A 230 26.92 -5.72 -7.17
N ALA A 231 25.89 -6.58 -7.23
CA ALA A 231 25.89 -7.74 -8.12
C ALA A 231 25.87 -7.32 -9.61
N TYR A 232 25.15 -6.27 -9.94
CA TYR A 232 25.02 -5.76 -11.32
C TYR A 232 26.28 -5.05 -11.80
N ALA A 233 26.88 -4.20 -10.94
CA ALA A 233 28.02 -3.36 -11.30
C ALA A 233 29.35 -4.13 -11.43
N ALA A 234 29.46 -5.36 -10.91
CA ALA A 234 30.66 -6.21 -10.91
C ALA A 234 31.96 -5.47 -10.46
N GLY A 235 31.83 -4.45 -9.61
CA GLY A 235 32.95 -3.62 -9.13
C GLY A 235 32.45 -2.34 -8.47
N THR A 236 32.71 -1.18 -9.09
CA THR A 236 32.30 0.12 -8.58
C THR A 236 30.83 0.39 -8.89
N VAL A 237 30.05 0.79 -7.87
CA VAL A 237 28.64 1.14 -8.02
C VAL A 237 28.54 2.57 -8.57
N THR A 238 28.36 2.69 -9.88
CA THR A 238 28.22 3.98 -10.57
C THR A 238 26.75 4.40 -10.69
N GLN A 239 26.51 5.69 -10.87
CA GLN A 239 25.15 6.20 -11.05
C GLN A 239 24.48 5.64 -12.30
N GLU A 240 25.23 5.47 -13.38
CA GLU A 240 24.75 4.90 -14.63
C GLU A 240 24.34 3.43 -14.47
N SER A 241 25.19 2.61 -13.82
CA SER A 241 24.88 1.19 -13.58
C SER A 241 23.61 1.01 -12.73
N VAL A 242 23.42 1.86 -11.71
CA VAL A 242 22.22 1.82 -10.86
C VAL A 242 20.97 2.26 -11.62
N ARG A 243 21.07 3.30 -12.45
CA ARG A 243 19.93 3.73 -13.29
C ARG A 243 19.53 2.63 -14.27
N ASN A 244 20.48 2.02 -14.95
CA ASN A 244 20.24 0.92 -15.88
C ASN A 244 19.62 -0.29 -15.17
N MET A 245 20.11 -0.66 -14.00
CA MET A 245 19.57 -1.75 -13.19
C MET A 245 18.12 -1.51 -12.75
N LEU A 246 17.80 -0.29 -12.32
CA LEU A 246 16.48 0.07 -11.85
C LEU A 246 15.49 0.37 -12.98
N GLY A 247 15.96 0.50 -14.23
CA GLY A 247 15.16 1.01 -15.33
C GLY A 247 14.62 2.42 -15.07
N THR A 248 15.32 3.19 -14.21
CA THR A 248 14.91 4.56 -13.90
C THR A 248 15.32 5.48 -15.03
N LEU A 249 14.40 6.38 -15.39
CA LEU A 249 14.68 7.40 -16.38
C LEU A 249 15.82 8.31 -15.92
N ASP A 250 16.61 8.74 -16.87
CA ASP A 250 17.39 9.96 -16.72
C ASP A 250 16.41 11.14 -16.69
N ASP A 251 16.58 12.04 -15.73
CA ASP A 251 15.78 13.28 -15.67
C ASP A 251 15.80 14.05 -17.01
N ALA A 252 16.82 13.80 -17.85
CA ALA A 252 16.92 14.32 -19.19
C ALA A 252 15.72 13.93 -20.10
N TYR A 253 15.19 12.71 -20.01
CA TYR A 253 14.02 12.30 -20.78
C TYR A 253 12.75 13.04 -20.34
N LEU A 254 12.59 13.24 -19.02
CA LEU A 254 11.47 13.98 -18.48
C LEU A 254 11.51 15.46 -18.89
N ILE A 255 12.71 16.02 -18.90
CA ILE A 255 12.92 17.39 -19.38
C ILE A 255 12.60 17.48 -20.87
N GLN A 256 13.05 16.51 -21.70
CA GLN A 256 12.70 16.45 -23.12
C GLN A 256 11.18 16.34 -23.34
N VAL A 257 10.47 15.54 -22.56
CA VAL A 257 9.01 15.46 -22.61
C VAL A 257 8.38 16.82 -22.30
N LEU A 258 8.85 17.51 -21.24
CA LEU A 258 8.32 18.83 -20.88
C LEU A 258 8.67 19.89 -21.91
N ASP A 259 9.86 19.84 -22.52
CA ASP A 259 10.23 20.75 -23.60
C ASP A 259 9.39 20.49 -24.87
N ALA A 260 9.15 19.24 -25.24
CA ALA A 260 8.25 18.91 -26.34
C ALA A 260 6.81 19.36 -26.06
N LEU A 261 6.32 19.24 -24.82
CA LEU A 261 5.04 19.82 -24.41
C LEU A 261 5.05 21.34 -24.52
N ALA A 262 6.10 22.02 -24.08
CA ALA A 262 6.23 23.48 -24.16
C ALA A 262 6.17 23.94 -25.62
N ASN A 263 6.88 23.26 -26.51
CA ASN A 263 6.97 23.55 -27.94
C ASN A 263 5.75 23.04 -28.74
N LYS A 264 4.82 22.33 -28.13
CA LYS A 264 3.65 21.69 -28.77
C LYS A 264 4.04 20.70 -29.86
N ASP A 265 5.15 20.00 -29.68
CA ASP A 265 5.68 19.04 -30.63
C ASP A 265 5.22 17.62 -30.26
N GLY A 266 4.12 17.19 -30.89
CA GLY A 266 3.59 15.84 -30.69
C GLY A 266 4.47 14.75 -31.28
N ALA A 267 5.26 15.04 -32.32
CA ALA A 267 6.17 14.07 -32.93
C ALA A 267 7.34 13.75 -31.98
N ALA A 268 7.90 14.78 -31.34
CA ALA A 268 8.94 14.60 -30.32
C ALA A 268 8.43 13.78 -29.13
N LEU A 269 7.19 14.01 -28.67
CA LEU A 269 6.59 13.22 -27.57
C LEU A 269 6.50 11.72 -27.90
N VAL A 270 6.05 11.40 -29.11
CA VAL A 270 5.94 10.00 -29.55
C VAL A 270 7.32 9.37 -29.72
N ALA A 271 8.31 10.12 -30.26
CA ALA A 271 9.67 9.66 -30.41
C ALA A 271 10.33 9.33 -29.07
N VAL A 272 10.17 10.19 -28.05
CA VAL A 272 10.68 9.93 -26.69
C VAL A 272 10.02 8.67 -26.10
N ALA A 273 8.70 8.50 -26.26
CA ALA A 273 8.01 7.30 -25.77
C ALA A 273 8.50 6.03 -26.48
N GLN A 274 8.83 6.10 -27.76
CA GLN A 274 9.39 4.98 -28.50
C GLN A 274 10.81 4.64 -28.03
N GLU A 275 11.68 5.63 -27.88
CA GLU A 275 13.05 5.43 -27.38
C GLU A 275 13.06 4.80 -25.97
N MET A 276 12.15 5.23 -25.11
CA MET A 276 11.95 4.65 -23.78
C MET A 276 11.54 3.17 -23.87
N GLY A 277 10.65 2.83 -24.82
CA GLY A 277 10.25 1.45 -25.09
C GLY A 277 11.40 0.56 -25.56
N GLU A 278 12.22 1.06 -26.48
CA GLU A 278 13.41 0.34 -26.99
C GLU A 278 14.43 0.05 -25.88
N ARG A 279 14.53 0.93 -24.89
CA ARG A 279 15.40 0.76 -23.71
C ARG A 279 14.74 -0.01 -22.56
N SER A 280 13.53 -0.54 -22.75
CA SER A 280 12.77 -1.29 -21.73
C SER A 280 12.60 -0.52 -20.40
N MET A 281 12.38 0.80 -20.48
CA MET A 281 12.17 1.65 -19.31
C MET A 281 10.76 1.49 -18.75
N SER A 282 10.59 1.67 -17.43
CA SER A 282 9.27 1.57 -16.79
C SER A 282 8.43 2.82 -17.03
N PHE A 283 7.37 2.70 -17.81
CA PHE A 283 6.44 3.80 -18.08
C PHE A 283 5.64 4.25 -16.86
N SER A 284 5.32 3.31 -15.96
CA SER A 284 4.67 3.64 -14.69
C SER A 284 5.56 4.52 -13.79
N LEU A 285 6.85 4.22 -13.74
CA LEU A 285 7.83 5.02 -13.00
C LEU A 285 8.03 6.38 -13.68
N ALA A 286 8.05 6.41 -15.02
CA ALA A 286 8.13 7.64 -15.81
C ALA A 286 7.00 8.62 -15.49
N LEU A 287 5.75 8.16 -15.44
CA LEU A 287 4.61 9.00 -15.07
C LEU A 287 4.71 9.49 -13.62
N GLN A 288 5.22 8.66 -12.71
CA GLN A 288 5.43 9.04 -11.32
C GLN A 288 6.49 10.14 -11.18
N ASP A 289 7.64 9.97 -11.85
CA ASP A 289 8.73 10.95 -11.81
C ASP A 289 8.34 12.23 -12.56
N LEU A 290 7.60 12.12 -13.67
CA LEU A 290 7.00 13.28 -14.37
C LEU A 290 6.05 14.05 -13.46
N ALA A 291 5.14 13.38 -12.75
CA ALA A 291 4.26 14.02 -11.77
C ALA A 291 5.05 14.74 -10.67
N SER A 292 6.11 14.10 -10.15
CA SER A 292 6.98 14.70 -9.14
C SER A 292 7.70 15.94 -9.66
N LEU A 293 8.19 15.91 -10.90
CA LEU A 293 8.86 17.06 -11.52
C LEU A 293 7.89 18.20 -11.79
N VAL A 294 6.70 17.91 -12.31
CA VAL A 294 5.64 18.91 -12.53
C VAL A 294 5.17 19.52 -11.20
N GLN A 295 5.08 18.73 -10.11
CA GLN A 295 4.77 19.24 -8.78
C GLN A 295 5.84 20.20 -8.28
N LYS A 296 7.15 19.91 -8.50
CA LYS A 296 8.24 20.82 -8.17
C LYS A 296 8.14 22.13 -8.98
N ILE A 297 7.81 22.03 -10.27
CA ILE A 297 7.58 23.20 -11.16
C ILE A 297 6.41 24.04 -10.63
N ALA A 298 5.28 23.43 -10.32
CA ALA A 298 4.12 24.13 -9.76
C ALA A 298 4.43 24.80 -8.42
N SER A 299 5.20 24.13 -7.57
CA SER A 299 5.67 24.71 -6.29
C SER A 299 6.58 25.93 -6.52
N ALA A 300 7.51 25.84 -7.48
CA ALA A 300 8.40 26.94 -7.85
C ALA A 300 7.64 28.17 -8.38
N GLN A 301 6.52 27.96 -9.08
CA GLN A 301 5.65 29.05 -9.57
C GLN A 301 4.95 29.83 -8.45
N VAL A 302 4.70 29.17 -7.31
CA VAL A 302 4.00 29.80 -6.17
C VAL A 302 4.99 30.29 -5.12
N VAL A 303 6.02 29.46 -4.83
CA VAL A 303 7.06 29.72 -3.84
C VAL A 303 8.42 29.46 -4.50
N PRO A 304 9.02 30.48 -5.14
CA PRO A 304 10.32 30.31 -5.84
C PRO A 304 11.46 29.83 -4.93
N GLU A 305 11.40 30.15 -3.64
CA GLU A 305 12.38 29.73 -2.62
C GLU A 305 12.28 28.23 -2.27
N SER A 306 11.24 27.54 -2.72
CA SER A 306 11.07 26.09 -2.51
C SER A 306 12.07 25.24 -3.30
N VAL A 307 12.71 25.82 -4.32
CA VAL A 307 13.72 25.15 -5.14
C VAL A 307 15.08 25.38 -4.53
N LEU A 308 15.62 24.32 -3.90
CA LEU A 308 16.97 24.37 -3.32
C LEU A 308 18.02 24.32 -4.43
N ASP A 309 19.08 25.13 -4.29
CA ASP A 309 20.14 25.24 -5.30
C ASP A 309 21.02 23.98 -5.41
N ASP A 310 20.98 23.11 -4.42
CA ASP A 310 21.67 21.83 -4.40
C ASP A 310 20.93 20.71 -5.19
N TRP A 311 19.74 20.99 -5.71
CA TRP A 311 19.04 20.04 -6.55
C TRP A 311 19.65 20.00 -7.95
N PRO A 312 19.95 18.82 -8.51
CA PRO A 312 20.52 18.72 -9.86
C PRO A 312 19.65 19.38 -10.93
N GLU A 313 18.31 19.32 -10.75
CA GLU A 313 17.34 19.85 -11.70
C GLU A 313 16.91 21.30 -11.41
N ALA A 314 17.53 22.00 -10.44
CA ALA A 314 17.07 23.32 -9.99
C ALA A 314 16.98 24.34 -11.12
N VAL A 315 17.96 24.37 -12.02
CA VAL A 315 18.01 25.29 -13.17
C VAL A 315 16.84 25.02 -14.12
N GLU A 316 16.61 23.75 -14.46
CA GLU A 316 15.54 23.34 -15.38
C GLU A 316 14.16 23.55 -14.76
N ILE A 317 13.97 23.29 -13.47
CA ILE A 317 12.72 23.56 -12.76
C ILE A 317 12.37 25.04 -12.84
N ARG A 318 13.34 25.95 -12.58
CA ARG A 318 13.10 27.40 -12.67
C ARG A 318 12.79 27.84 -14.09
N ARG A 319 13.49 27.29 -15.09
CA ARG A 319 13.24 27.54 -16.49
C ARG A 319 11.81 27.13 -16.89
N LEU A 320 11.43 25.88 -16.61
CA LEU A 320 10.13 25.34 -16.94
C LEU A 320 8.99 26.01 -16.16
N ALA A 321 9.25 26.45 -14.92
CA ALA A 321 8.29 27.23 -14.13
C ALA A 321 7.93 28.58 -14.78
N SER A 322 8.84 29.17 -15.59
CA SER A 322 8.57 30.38 -16.35
C SER A 322 7.88 30.13 -17.71
N VAL A 323 7.99 28.90 -18.23
CA VAL A 323 7.44 28.52 -19.53
C VAL A 323 5.98 28.08 -19.45
N PHE A 324 5.64 27.28 -18.44
CA PHE A 324 4.27 26.78 -18.26
C PHE A 324 3.39 27.75 -17.46
N SER A 325 2.10 27.80 -17.80
CA SER A 325 1.12 28.45 -16.93
C SER A 325 0.83 27.61 -15.69
N LYS A 326 0.27 28.24 -14.65
CA LYS A 326 -0.09 27.53 -13.39
C LYS A 326 -1.17 26.47 -13.67
N GLU A 327 -2.09 26.78 -14.57
CA GLU A 327 -3.17 25.89 -14.98
C GLU A 327 -2.63 24.67 -15.74
N GLU A 328 -1.67 24.88 -16.65
CA GLU A 328 -1.01 23.80 -17.39
C GLU A 328 -0.27 22.85 -16.43
N ALA A 329 0.49 23.38 -15.48
CA ALA A 329 1.22 22.58 -14.52
C ALA A 329 0.26 21.71 -13.66
N GLN A 330 -0.87 22.28 -13.21
CA GLN A 330 -1.87 21.50 -12.45
C GLN A 330 -2.54 20.43 -13.32
N LEU A 331 -2.86 20.73 -14.55
CA LEU A 331 -3.46 19.78 -15.48
C LEU A 331 -2.50 18.62 -15.81
N PHE A 332 -1.23 18.92 -16.09
CA PHE A 332 -0.23 17.89 -16.38
C PHE A 332 0.00 16.98 -15.18
N TYR A 333 0.06 17.54 -13.98
CA TYR A 333 0.11 16.77 -12.73
C TYR A 333 -1.08 15.82 -12.59
N GLN A 334 -2.30 16.34 -12.82
CA GLN A 334 -3.52 15.54 -12.74
C GLN A 334 -3.54 14.42 -13.77
N ILE A 335 -3.17 14.71 -15.03
CA ILE A 335 -3.10 13.69 -16.08
C ILE A 335 -2.06 12.62 -15.75
N ALA A 336 -0.87 13.01 -15.27
CA ALA A 336 0.19 12.06 -14.92
C ALA A 336 -0.26 11.07 -13.83
N ILE A 337 -0.93 11.58 -12.76
CA ILE A 337 -1.43 10.73 -11.69
C ILE A 337 -2.55 9.80 -12.14
N THR A 338 -3.54 10.34 -12.89
CA THR A 338 -4.71 9.55 -13.31
C THR A 338 -4.36 8.53 -14.39
N SER A 339 -3.38 8.82 -15.26
CA SER A 339 -2.97 7.89 -16.31
C SER A 339 -2.12 6.73 -15.79
N ARG A 340 -1.54 6.83 -14.60
CA ARG A 340 -0.70 5.77 -14.03
C ARG A 340 -1.45 4.44 -13.81
N PRO A 341 -2.61 4.39 -13.12
CA PRO A 341 -3.41 3.18 -13.05
C PRO A 341 -3.98 2.75 -14.40
N ASP A 342 -4.23 3.69 -15.34
CA ASP A 342 -4.76 3.40 -16.66
C ASP A 342 -3.76 2.62 -17.54
N LEU A 343 -2.44 2.67 -17.26
CA LEU A 343 -1.43 1.91 -18.01
C LEU A 343 -1.74 0.41 -18.03
N SER A 344 -2.25 -0.15 -16.95
CA SER A 344 -2.61 -1.57 -16.87
C SER A 344 -3.85 -1.93 -17.68
N LEU A 345 -4.65 -0.94 -18.09
CA LEU A 345 -5.86 -1.11 -18.90
C LEU A 345 -5.59 -0.86 -20.39
N ALA A 346 -4.43 -0.28 -20.72
CA ALA A 346 -4.01 -0.03 -22.10
C ALA A 346 -3.61 -1.35 -22.79
N PRO A 347 -3.64 -1.43 -24.14
CA PRO A 347 -3.17 -2.59 -24.88
C PRO A 347 -1.72 -2.98 -24.55
N ASP A 348 -0.87 -1.98 -24.34
CA ASP A 348 0.50 -2.07 -23.83
C ASP A 348 0.86 -0.78 -23.08
N GLU A 349 1.85 -0.84 -22.19
CA GLU A 349 2.25 0.30 -21.35
C GLU A 349 2.79 1.48 -22.18
N GLN A 350 3.47 1.22 -23.30
CA GLN A 350 4.01 2.25 -24.18
C GLN A 350 2.90 3.05 -24.84
N THR A 351 1.87 2.37 -25.36
CA THR A 351 0.67 3.02 -25.93
C THR A 351 -0.05 3.84 -24.87
N GLY A 352 -0.22 3.29 -23.66
CA GLY A 352 -0.83 4.01 -22.52
C GLY A 352 -0.06 5.28 -22.16
N PHE A 353 1.26 5.20 -22.09
CA PHE A 353 2.13 6.34 -21.82
C PHE A 353 2.05 7.41 -22.93
N SER A 354 2.16 6.99 -24.20
CA SER A 354 2.04 7.88 -25.35
C SER A 354 0.69 8.62 -25.35
N MET A 355 -0.40 7.92 -25.04
CA MET A 355 -1.73 8.52 -24.90
C MET A 355 -1.82 9.51 -23.74
N ALA A 356 -1.14 9.25 -22.63
CA ALA A 356 -1.07 10.21 -21.52
C ALA A 356 -0.36 11.52 -21.95
N LEU A 357 0.78 11.40 -22.65
CA LEU A 357 1.49 12.57 -23.17
C LEU A 357 0.67 13.35 -24.22
N LEU A 358 0.02 12.64 -25.15
CA LEU A 358 -0.86 13.27 -26.15
C LEU A 358 -2.08 13.92 -25.50
N ARG A 359 -2.59 13.37 -24.39
CA ARG A 359 -3.66 13.97 -23.59
C ARG A 359 -3.20 15.29 -22.96
N MET A 360 -1.96 15.36 -22.43
CA MET A 360 -1.37 16.60 -21.93
C MET A 360 -1.23 17.66 -23.04
N LEU A 361 -0.89 17.23 -24.26
CA LEU A 361 -0.78 18.13 -25.40
C LEU A 361 -2.14 18.65 -25.86
N ALA A 362 -3.15 17.79 -25.91
CA ALA A 362 -4.48 18.10 -26.45
C ALA A 362 -5.33 18.96 -25.51
N PHE A 363 -5.26 18.73 -24.21
CA PHE A 363 -6.08 19.41 -23.22
C PHE A 363 -5.31 20.54 -22.51
N ARG A 364 -4.95 21.59 -23.28
CA ARG A 364 -4.28 22.76 -22.69
C ARG A 364 -5.30 23.85 -22.35
N PRO A 365 -5.28 24.41 -21.13
CA PRO A 365 -6.10 25.54 -20.75
C PRO A 365 -5.75 26.74 -21.65
N GLY A 366 -6.72 27.36 -22.27
CA GLY A 366 -6.52 28.54 -23.13
C GLY A 366 -6.43 28.29 -24.63
N SER A 367 -6.45 27.03 -25.14
CA SER A 367 -6.48 26.77 -26.57
C SER A 367 -7.89 26.81 -27.21
N ALA A 368 -8.94 26.95 -26.39
CA ALA A 368 -10.30 27.13 -26.89
C ALA A 368 -10.56 28.62 -27.17
N GLY A 369 -10.10 29.11 -28.31
CA GLY A 369 -10.52 30.46 -28.68
C GLY A 369 -9.69 31.27 -29.68
N SER A 370 -8.98 30.63 -30.61
CA SER A 370 -8.64 31.34 -31.86
C SER A 370 -9.27 30.66 -33.07
N GLY A 371 -10.59 30.46 -32.96
CA GLY A 371 -11.43 30.23 -34.11
C GLY A 371 -11.48 31.53 -34.90
N SER A 372 -10.88 31.50 -36.07
CA SER A 372 -10.88 32.53 -37.11
C SER A 372 -12.22 33.25 -37.18
N ASN A 373 -12.26 34.51 -36.78
CA ASN A 373 -13.26 35.47 -37.26
C ASN A 373 -13.00 35.71 -38.72
N GLN A 374 -13.58 34.90 -39.61
CA GLN A 374 -13.78 35.32 -41.00
C GLN A 374 -14.98 36.25 -41.03
N THR A 375 -14.68 37.51 -41.16
CA THR A 375 -15.57 38.54 -41.63
C THR A 375 -16.23 38.11 -42.94
N ALA A 376 -17.52 37.85 -42.90
CA ALA A 376 -18.37 37.85 -44.06
C ALA A 376 -19.43 38.94 -43.88
N GLY A 377 -19.44 39.82 -44.84
CA GLY A 377 -20.10 41.11 -44.81
C GLY A 377 -21.63 41.05 -44.81
N SER A 378 -22.11 42.22 -44.49
CA SER A 378 -23.44 42.75 -44.49
C SER A 378 -24.40 42.22 -45.60
N GLY A 379 -25.63 41.96 -45.18
CA GLY A 379 -26.78 41.76 -46.05
C GLY A 379 -28.06 41.68 -45.26
N SER A 380 -28.75 42.85 -45.17
CA SER A 380 -30.10 43.06 -44.65
C SER A 380 -31.12 42.18 -45.36
N ASN A 381 -32.08 41.54 -44.64
CA ASN A 381 -33.51 41.94 -44.72
C ASN A 381 -34.41 41.02 -43.87
N ALA A 382 -35.39 41.69 -43.32
CA ALA A 382 -36.50 41.19 -42.56
C ALA A 382 -37.44 40.25 -43.33
N ALA A 383 -38.11 39.35 -42.67
CA ALA A 383 -39.57 39.19 -42.57
C ALA A 383 -39.97 37.80 -42.00
N THR A 384 -40.60 37.86 -40.89
CA THR A 384 -41.93 37.36 -40.48
C THR A 384 -42.45 36.01 -40.96
N SER A 385 -42.88 35.29 -39.94
CA SER A 385 -44.15 34.52 -39.82
C SER A 385 -44.15 33.00 -40.11
N THR A 386 -44.55 32.36 -39.05
CA THR A 386 -45.68 31.45 -38.79
C THR A 386 -45.64 29.99 -39.24
N VAL A 387 -45.69 29.18 -38.24
CA VAL A 387 -46.64 28.10 -37.89
C VAL A 387 -46.84 26.92 -38.86
N ALA A 388 -46.74 25.76 -38.24
CA ALA A 388 -47.63 24.61 -38.29
C ALA A 388 -47.12 23.26 -38.84
N SER A 389 -47.14 22.33 -37.90
CA SER A 389 -47.74 20.98 -37.99
C SER A 389 -47.13 19.88 -38.86
N THR A 390 -46.82 18.85 -38.13
CA THR A 390 -46.85 17.41 -38.48
C THR A 390 -48.02 17.01 -39.40
N PRO A 391 -48.07 15.87 -40.15
CA PRO A 391 -47.86 14.53 -39.57
C PRO A 391 -47.30 13.41 -40.50
N ALA A 392 -46.82 12.38 -39.82
CA ALA A 392 -46.94 10.93 -40.08
C ALA A 392 -47.07 10.33 -41.52
N SER A 393 -46.34 9.29 -41.83
CA SER A 393 -46.89 7.95 -42.04
C SER A 393 -45.91 6.95 -42.69
N LYS A 394 -45.78 5.80 -42.03
CA LYS A 394 -45.78 4.41 -42.51
C LYS A 394 -44.72 3.93 -43.52
N ALA A 395 -43.92 2.98 -43.09
CA ALA A 395 -44.03 1.53 -43.14
C ALA A 395 -43.40 0.87 -44.41
N ASN A 396 -42.52 -0.06 -44.24
CA ASN A 396 -42.63 -1.50 -44.47
C ASN A 396 -41.24 -2.13 -44.48
N ALA A 397 -40.94 -2.98 -43.56
CA ALA A 397 -41.00 -4.43 -43.58
C ALA A 397 -40.17 -5.12 -44.69
N SER A 398 -39.14 -5.85 -44.27
CA SER A 398 -39.02 -7.29 -44.56
C SER A 398 -37.75 -7.90 -43.95
N LYS A 399 -37.96 -8.88 -43.07
CA LYS A 399 -37.13 -10.02 -42.78
C LYS A 399 -37.48 -11.11 -43.83
N PRO A 400 -36.75 -12.22 -44.09
CA PRO A 400 -36.16 -13.12 -43.08
C PRO A 400 -34.93 -13.97 -43.48
N ALA A 401 -34.43 -14.72 -42.52
CA ALA A 401 -33.92 -16.11 -42.52
C ALA A 401 -32.55 -16.38 -43.21
N ALA A 402 -31.64 -17.23 -42.77
CA ALA A 402 -31.70 -18.43 -41.93
C ALA A 402 -30.28 -18.85 -41.51
N ASN A 403 -30.21 -19.52 -40.37
CA ASN A 403 -29.12 -20.44 -40.02
C ASN A 403 -29.12 -21.69 -40.93
N PRO A 404 -28.01 -22.44 -41.08
CA PRO A 404 -27.85 -23.59 -40.18
C PRO A 404 -26.37 -24.00 -39.82
N THR A 405 -26.23 -24.52 -38.64
CA THR A 405 -25.84 -25.88 -38.24
C THR A 405 -24.41 -26.38 -38.40
N SER A 406 -23.86 -26.73 -37.24
CA SER A 406 -23.25 -27.99 -36.79
C SER A 406 -21.83 -28.36 -37.21
N ALA A 407 -20.99 -28.64 -36.22
CA ALA A 407 -20.57 -30.00 -35.90
C ALA A 407 -19.58 -30.08 -34.75
N LYS A 408 -19.95 -30.89 -33.74
CA LYS A 408 -19.04 -31.53 -32.79
C LYS A 408 -18.63 -32.89 -33.40
N PRO A 409 -17.50 -33.48 -33.00
CA PRO A 409 -17.53 -34.77 -32.28
C PRO A 409 -16.59 -34.73 -31.09
N ALA A 410 -16.87 -35.20 -29.98
CA ALA A 410 -17.17 -36.38 -29.18
C ALA A 410 -16.18 -37.54 -29.32
N VAL A 411 -16.01 -38.13 -28.13
CA VAL A 411 -15.60 -39.45 -27.65
C VAL A 411 -14.10 -39.63 -27.35
N SER A 412 -13.65 -40.18 -26.16
CA SER A 412 -14.04 -41.42 -25.47
C SER A 412 -13.36 -41.43 -24.11
N SER A 413 -14.03 -41.67 -22.95
CA SER A 413 -14.29 -42.93 -22.24
C SER A 413 -13.01 -43.63 -21.75
N ALA A 414 -12.85 -43.98 -20.47
CA ALA A 414 -13.44 -45.00 -19.63
C ALA A 414 -12.77 -44.92 -18.25
N ALA A 415 -13.42 -45.10 -17.22
CA ALA A 415 -14.08 -46.13 -16.42
C ALA A 415 -13.37 -46.23 -15.06
N ALA A 416 -14.11 -46.03 -14.04
CA ALA A 416 -14.77 -46.94 -13.09
C ALA A 416 -13.94 -47.27 -11.84
N ALA A 417 -14.44 -46.96 -10.65
CA ALA A 417 -14.96 -47.90 -9.67
C ALA A 417 -15.28 -47.20 -8.33
N THR A 418 -16.52 -47.25 -7.91
CA THR A 418 -17.03 -47.24 -6.54
C THR A 418 -17.10 -48.72 -6.07
N PRO A 419 -17.36 -49.12 -4.79
CA PRO A 419 -18.26 -48.51 -3.80
C PRO A 419 -17.94 -48.76 -2.29
N ALA A 420 -18.86 -48.22 -1.47
CA ALA A 420 -19.36 -48.73 -0.16
C ALA A 420 -18.53 -48.36 1.09
N ALA A 421 -19.06 -48.03 2.29
CA ALA A 421 -20.39 -48.12 2.87
C ALA A 421 -20.44 -47.26 4.13
N ALA A 422 -21.63 -46.77 4.47
CA ALA A 422 -21.93 -46.25 5.81
C ALA A 422 -22.21 -47.44 6.78
N PRO A 423 -22.22 -47.21 8.12
CA PRO A 423 -23.48 -47.34 8.80
C PRO A 423 -23.79 -46.28 9.88
N LYS A 424 -25.04 -45.90 9.88
CA LYS A 424 -26.13 -45.71 10.86
C LYS A 424 -25.79 -45.62 12.36
N ALA A 425 -26.23 -44.52 12.94
CA ALA A 425 -27.20 -44.31 14.00
C ALA A 425 -27.01 -44.98 15.39
N ALA A 426 -27.10 -44.16 16.42
CA ALA A 426 -27.87 -44.44 17.61
C ALA A 426 -28.25 -43.13 18.34
N THR A 427 -29.53 -43.07 18.59
CA THR A 427 -30.38 -42.18 19.38
C THR A 427 -30.13 -42.30 20.89
N SER A 428 -30.31 -41.20 21.63
CA SER A 428 -31.10 -41.11 22.87
C SER A 428 -31.08 -39.66 23.39
N SER A 429 -32.18 -38.96 23.32
CA SER A 429 -33.24 -38.72 24.32
C SER A 429 -32.83 -37.89 25.54
N ALA A 430 -33.34 -36.65 25.50
CA ALA A 430 -34.15 -35.95 26.48
C ALA A 430 -33.61 -35.71 27.90
N THR A 431 -33.63 -34.44 28.33
CA THR A 431 -34.59 -34.02 29.37
C THR A 431 -34.56 -32.49 29.55
N SER A 432 -35.72 -31.93 29.63
CA SER A 432 -36.17 -30.59 29.87
C SER A 432 -35.73 -30.02 31.21
N ALA A 433 -35.53 -28.68 31.25
CA ALA A 433 -36.01 -27.85 32.37
C ALA A 433 -36.28 -26.45 31.87
N ALA A 434 -37.52 -26.07 31.99
CA ALA A 434 -38.06 -24.73 31.84
C ALA A 434 -37.62 -23.86 33.01
N THR A 435 -37.48 -22.54 32.78
CA THR A 435 -38.12 -21.53 33.64
C THR A 435 -37.90 -20.09 33.14
N SER A 436 -39.02 -19.39 33.02
CA SER A 436 -39.33 -17.98 33.20
C SER A 436 -39.11 -17.02 32.02
N ALA A 437 -40.20 -16.82 31.34
CA ALA A 437 -40.47 -15.62 30.54
C ALA A 437 -40.80 -14.43 31.47
N VAL A 438 -40.24 -13.28 31.16
CA VAL A 438 -40.74 -11.98 31.58
C VAL A 438 -41.25 -11.27 30.33
N PRO A 439 -42.44 -10.68 30.34
CA PRO A 439 -43.08 -10.17 29.13
C PRO A 439 -42.47 -8.86 28.67
N ALA A 440 -42.00 -8.84 27.44
CA ALA A 440 -41.65 -7.61 26.76
C ALA A 440 -42.95 -6.91 26.31
N THR A 441 -43.12 -5.69 26.79
CA THR A 441 -44.11 -4.75 26.35
C THR A 441 -43.99 -4.52 24.84
N ALA A 442 -45.09 -4.79 24.15
CA ALA A 442 -45.29 -4.45 22.75
C ALA A 442 -45.31 -2.92 22.59
N SER A 443 -44.32 -2.38 21.91
CA SER A 443 -44.46 -1.08 21.25
C SER A 443 -44.52 -1.38 19.75
N SER A 444 -45.75 -1.26 19.23
CA SER A 444 -46.04 -1.24 17.80
C SER A 444 -45.44 0.00 17.17
N SER A 445 -44.29 -0.14 16.55
CA SER A 445 -43.82 0.84 15.57
C SER A 445 -44.13 0.25 14.18
N ASP A 446 -44.98 0.96 13.46
CA ASP A 446 -45.38 0.74 12.08
C ASP A 446 -44.19 0.99 11.14
N ARG A 447 -43.21 0.14 11.26
CA ARG A 447 -42.01 0.21 10.43
C ARG A 447 -42.15 -0.82 9.32
N PRO A 448 -42.25 -0.40 8.06
CA PRO A 448 -42.38 -1.36 6.96
C PRO A 448 -41.12 -2.20 6.87
N ASP A 449 -41.28 -3.50 6.66
CA ASP A 449 -40.16 -4.39 6.40
C ASP A 449 -39.46 -4.02 5.11
N TRP A 450 -38.19 -3.64 5.21
CA TRP A 450 -37.37 -3.17 4.10
C TRP A 450 -37.35 -4.16 2.93
N HIS A 451 -37.27 -5.44 3.21
CA HIS A 451 -37.24 -6.48 2.18
C HIS A 451 -38.56 -6.62 1.43
N SER A 452 -39.67 -6.39 2.12
CA SER A 452 -41.01 -6.39 1.50
C SER A 452 -41.20 -5.15 0.61
N LEU A 453 -40.73 -4.02 1.06
CA LEU A 453 -40.79 -2.74 0.33
C LEU A 453 -39.93 -2.81 -0.94
N MET A 454 -38.73 -3.37 -0.85
CA MET A 454 -37.83 -3.57 -1.99
C MET A 454 -38.39 -4.49 -3.09
N ARG A 455 -39.20 -5.50 -2.72
CA ARG A 455 -39.87 -6.35 -3.69
C ARG A 455 -41.02 -5.67 -4.42
N ALA A 456 -41.61 -4.65 -3.81
CA ALA A 456 -42.68 -3.85 -4.39
C ALA A 456 -42.21 -2.72 -5.30
N LEU A 457 -40.94 -2.32 -5.22
CA LEU A 457 -40.37 -1.26 -6.04
C LEU A 457 -39.98 -1.79 -7.43
N PRO A 458 -40.31 -1.05 -8.53
CA PRO A 458 -40.01 -1.47 -9.89
C PRO A 458 -38.54 -1.20 -10.31
N VAL A 459 -37.58 -1.53 -9.44
CA VAL A 459 -36.16 -1.36 -9.70
C VAL A 459 -35.54 -2.65 -10.22
N ARG A 460 -34.64 -2.55 -11.20
CA ARG A 460 -33.96 -3.69 -11.83
C ARG A 460 -32.46 -3.47 -11.97
N GLY A 461 -31.70 -4.56 -12.09
CA GLY A 461 -30.25 -4.52 -12.34
C GLY A 461 -29.42 -4.14 -11.12
N LEU A 462 -28.38 -3.32 -11.34
CA LEU A 462 -27.39 -2.94 -10.31
C LEU A 462 -28.02 -2.22 -9.12
N VAL A 463 -29.07 -1.44 -9.34
CA VAL A 463 -29.80 -0.69 -8.30
C VAL A 463 -30.53 -1.68 -7.37
N GLN A 464 -31.08 -2.75 -7.88
CA GLN A 464 -31.71 -3.81 -7.10
C GLN A 464 -30.69 -4.57 -6.24
N GLN A 465 -29.50 -4.85 -6.77
CA GLN A 465 -28.42 -5.50 -6.01
C GLN A 465 -27.91 -4.61 -4.87
N LEU A 466 -27.73 -3.33 -5.12
CA LEU A 466 -27.34 -2.34 -4.09
C LEU A 466 -28.39 -2.24 -2.99
N ALA A 467 -29.65 -2.19 -3.34
CA ALA A 467 -30.74 -2.06 -2.39
C ALA A 467 -30.91 -3.32 -1.51
N HIS A 468 -30.54 -4.52 -2.00
CA HIS A 468 -30.51 -5.74 -1.19
C HIS A 468 -29.35 -5.77 -0.16
N GLN A 469 -28.35 -4.90 -0.32
CA GLN A 469 -27.21 -4.78 0.60
C GLN A 469 -27.37 -3.64 1.61
N THR A 470 -28.49 -2.90 1.58
CA THR A 470 -28.76 -1.77 2.46
C THR A 470 -29.86 -2.13 3.49
N GLU A 471 -29.81 -1.50 4.66
CA GLU A 471 -30.80 -1.60 5.72
C GLU A 471 -31.49 -0.26 5.90
N LEU A 472 -32.79 -0.29 6.22
CA LEU A 472 -33.58 0.91 6.52
C LEU A 472 -33.19 1.44 7.90
N GLN A 473 -32.49 2.59 7.95
CA GLN A 473 -32.09 3.22 9.20
C GLN A 473 -33.19 4.11 9.77
N ASP A 474 -33.84 4.92 8.93
CA ASP A 474 -34.91 5.81 9.33
C ASP A 474 -36.06 5.81 8.34
N TRP A 475 -37.30 5.88 8.86
CA TRP A 475 -38.55 6.04 8.11
C TRP A 475 -39.32 7.28 8.59
N VAL A 476 -39.58 8.20 7.68
CA VAL A 476 -40.40 9.35 7.93
C VAL A 476 -41.61 9.29 6.99
N ASP A 477 -42.79 9.12 7.53
CA ASP A 477 -44.05 9.17 6.79
C ASP A 477 -44.43 10.65 6.61
N SER A 478 -44.17 11.20 5.44
CA SER A 478 -44.61 12.55 5.09
C SER A 478 -45.82 12.40 4.17
N PRO A 479 -47.03 12.71 4.64
CA PRO A 479 -48.18 12.82 3.76
C PRO A 479 -47.98 14.00 2.80
N GLN A 480 -48.00 13.74 1.51
CA GLN A 480 -48.14 14.78 0.46
C GLN A 480 -49.59 15.26 0.41
#